data_200fc583e570e548f34c579df2a1a7f4
#
_entry.id   200fc583e570e548f34c579df2a1a7f4
#
_cell.length_a   1.000
_cell.length_b   1.000
_cell.length_c   1.000
_cell.angle_alpha   90.00
_cell.angle_beta   90.00
_cell.angle_gamma   90.00
#
_symmetry.space_group_name_H-M   'P 1'
#
loop_
_entity.id
_entity.type
_entity.pdbx_description
1 polymer ?
#
loop_
_entity_poly.entity_id
_entity_poly.type
_entity_poly.pdbx_seq_one_letter_code
_entity_poly.pdbx_strand_id
1 'polypeptide(L)'
;LLTIENCNLNDTMTFSNKAANSVNPYEDANLSMKAGEQITVEQALYGLLLYSANEIAYGLAEQVAGSADAFIDMMNNKAKELGAINTHFANPSGLYNPNHYTTAYDMAMIARGCYNNASFVNIDSTSSSYTIPATNMSAQRTIKHRHKMLKGREFYYEYCKGGKTGFTDESLMTLVTFAEKDGMRLICVVFR
;
A
#
# COMPACT_ATOMS: atom_id res chain seq x y z
N LEU A 1 3.52 3.86 -5.10
CA LEU A 1 4.38 4.38 -6.16
C LEU A 1 4.41 5.92 -6.11
N LEU A 2 3.28 6.61 -6.23
CA LEU A 2 3.23 8.08 -6.23
C LEU A 2 3.97 8.72 -5.04
N THR A 3 3.82 8.17 -3.84
CA THR A 3 4.53 8.67 -2.66
C THR A 3 6.04 8.61 -2.83
N ILE A 4 6.57 7.49 -3.33
CA ILE A 4 8.01 7.30 -3.56
C ILE A 4 8.54 8.24 -4.66
N GLU A 5 7.70 8.56 -5.63
CA GLU A 5 8.05 9.47 -6.74
C GLU A 5 8.02 10.95 -6.34
N ASN A 6 7.26 11.33 -5.30
CA ASN A 6 6.98 12.73 -4.96
C ASN A 6 7.48 13.17 -3.58
N CYS A 7 7.93 12.26 -2.72
CA CYS A 7 8.38 12.57 -1.36
C CYS A 7 9.78 12.02 -1.10
N ASN A 8 10.52 12.69 -0.21
CA ASN A 8 11.71 12.08 0.39
C ASN A 8 11.24 11.09 1.48
N LEU A 9 11.78 9.86 1.46
CA LEU A 9 11.40 8.82 2.42
C LEU A 9 11.71 9.17 3.88
N ASN A 10 12.70 10.04 4.10
CA ASN A 10 13.09 10.52 5.43
C ASN A 10 12.25 11.70 5.94
N ASP A 11 11.41 12.30 5.09
CA ASP A 11 10.56 13.41 5.51
C ASP A 11 9.59 12.95 6.60
N THR A 12 9.39 13.81 7.60
CA THR A 12 8.40 13.59 8.64
C THR A 12 7.03 14.04 8.15
N MET A 13 6.06 13.14 8.21
CA MET A 13 4.65 13.46 7.98
C MET A 13 3.89 13.53 9.29
N THR A 14 2.86 14.36 9.33
CA THR A 14 1.98 14.54 10.48
C THR A 14 0.56 14.17 10.08
N PHE A 15 -0.07 13.27 10.84
CA PHE A 15 -1.45 12.87 10.57
C PHE A 15 -2.42 13.99 10.92
N SER A 16 -3.24 14.39 9.96
CA SER A 16 -4.38 15.28 10.21
C SER A 16 -5.49 14.55 10.99
N ASN A 17 -6.40 15.31 11.57
CA ASN A 17 -7.61 14.73 12.16
C ASN A 17 -8.45 13.96 11.12
N LYS A 18 -8.48 14.43 9.86
CA LYS A 18 -9.20 13.79 8.77
C LYS A 18 -8.57 12.44 8.41
N ALA A 19 -7.26 12.37 8.24
CA ALA A 19 -6.55 11.13 7.94
C ALA A 19 -6.67 10.11 9.09
N ALA A 20 -6.44 10.53 10.33
CA ALA A 20 -6.53 9.64 11.51
C ALA A 20 -7.92 9.03 11.74
N ASN A 21 -8.98 9.72 11.31
CA ASN A 21 -10.37 9.26 11.45
C ASN A 21 -11.01 8.87 10.11
N SER A 22 -10.20 8.57 9.09
CA SER A 22 -10.68 8.26 7.74
C SER A 22 -11.26 6.86 7.58
N VAL A 23 -11.10 6.00 8.58
CA VAL A 23 -11.46 4.57 8.51
C VAL A 23 -12.19 4.13 9.79
N ASN A 24 -12.95 3.04 9.70
CA ASN A 24 -13.55 2.43 10.89
C ASN A 24 -12.47 1.65 11.66
N PRO A 25 -12.09 2.06 12.87
CA PRO A 25 -10.98 1.44 13.61
C PRO A 25 -11.26 -0.01 14.05
N TYR A 26 -12.52 -0.46 13.99
CA TYR A 26 -12.93 -1.82 14.42
C TYR A 26 -13.05 -2.80 13.26
N GLU A 27 -13.27 -2.32 12.03
CA GLU A 27 -13.53 -3.13 10.85
C GLU A 27 -12.37 -3.06 9.85
N ASP A 28 -11.78 -1.87 9.69
CA ASP A 28 -10.73 -1.65 8.73
C ASP A 28 -9.33 -1.94 9.31
N ALA A 29 -8.45 -2.47 8.48
CA ALA A 29 -7.05 -2.61 8.85
C ALA A 29 -6.42 -1.23 9.10
N ASN A 30 -5.90 -1.00 10.31
CA ASN A 30 -5.31 0.28 10.71
C ASN A 30 -4.22 0.07 11.78
N LEU A 31 -3.39 1.07 12.00
CA LEU A 31 -2.37 1.13 13.06
C LEU A 31 -2.75 2.08 14.19
N SER A 32 -3.99 2.58 14.18
CA SER A 32 -4.54 3.52 15.16
C SER A 32 -3.70 4.80 15.29
N MET A 33 -3.34 5.36 14.12
CA MET A 33 -2.65 6.64 14.07
C MET A 33 -3.53 7.75 14.61
N LYS A 34 -2.93 8.67 15.37
CA LYS A 34 -3.64 9.77 16.03
C LYS A 34 -3.44 11.08 15.29
N ALA A 35 -4.42 11.98 15.38
CA ALA A 35 -4.25 13.35 14.90
C ALA A 35 -3.05 14.02 15.60
N GLY A 36 -2.12 14.60 14.83
CA GLY A 36 -0.87 15.17 15.32
C GLY A 36 0.26 14.15 15.54
N GLU A 37 0.02 12.87 15.32
CA GLU A 37 1.07 11.86 15.40
C GLU A 37 2.01 11.97 14.19
N GLN A 38 3.31 11.76 14.44
CA GLN A 38 4.37 11.95 13.45
C GLN A 38 5.15 10.65 13.22
N ILE A 39 5.34 10.30 11.96
CA ILE A 39 6.24 9.23 11.50
C ILE A 39 6.93 9.67 10.20
N THR A 40 7.96 8.95 9.78
CA THR A 40 8.55 9.23 8.45
C THR A 40 7.69 8.66 7.33
N VAL A 41 7.85 9.21 6.12
CA VAL A 41 7.20 8.69 4.90
C VAL A 41 7.56 7.21 4.69
N GLU A 42 8.81 6.82 4.94
CA GLU A 42 9.22 5.41 4.86
C GLU A 42 8.46 4.53 5.85
N GLN A 43 8.35 4.94 7.12
CA GLN A 43 7.59 4.21 8.14
C GLN A 43 6.11 4.07 7.75
N ALA A 44 5.53 5.11 7.17
CA ALA A 44 4.17 5.08 6.64
C ALA A 44 4.03 4.06 5.50
N LEU A 45 4.98 4.01 4.56
CA LEU A 45 4.98 3.03 3.48
C LEU A 45 5.09 1.60 3.99
N TYR A 46 5.91 1.33 5.01
CA TYR A 46 5.93 0.02 5.69
C TYR A 46 4.56 -0.31 6.30
N GLY A 47 3.93 0.63 7.01
CA GLY A 47 2.59 0.46 7.55
C GLY A 47 1.54 0.14 6.49
N LEU A 48 1.59 0.85 5.35
CA LEU A 48 0.68 0.66 4.22
C LEU A 48 0.91 -0.69 3.52
N LEU A 49 2.14 -1.01 3.13
CA LEU A 49 2.44 -2.19 2.31
C LEU A 49 2.39 -3.49 3.12
N LEU A 50 2.99 -3.52 4.30
CA LEU A 50 3.08 -4.74 5.10
C LEU A 50 1.78 -5.04 5.86
N TYR A 51 1.19 -4.02 6.48
CA TYR A 51 0.04 -4.19 7.38
C TYR A 51 -1.29 -3.82 6.74
N SER A 52 -1.28 -3.11 5.60
CA SER A 52 -2.48 -2.61 4.92
C SER A 52 -3.24 -1.55 5.75
N ALA A 53 -2.52 -0.69 6.47
CA ALA A 53 -3.13 0.33 7.30
C ALA A 53 -3.80 1.40 6.43
N ASN A 54 -5.13 1.43 6.45
CA ASN A 54 -5.92 2.24 5.51
C ASN A 54 -5.85 3.74 5.83
N GLU A 55 -5.81 4.13 7.11
CA GLU A 55 -5.65 5.54 7.51
C GLU A 55 -4.30 6.12 7.07
N ILE A 56 -3.28 5.28 6.95
CA ILE A 56 -1.97 5.69 6.43
C ILE A 56 -2.07 6.07 4.95
N ALA A 57 -2.90 5.40 4.17
CA ALA A 57 -3.12 5.79 2.77
C ALA A 57 -3.67 7.22 2.65
N TYR A 58 -4.57 7.62 3.53
CA TYR A 58 -5.08 9.00 3.60
C TYR A 58 -4.01 9.99 4.07
N GLY A 59 -3.21 9.63 5.08
CA GLY A 59 -2.09 10.46 5.54
C GLY A 59 -1.06 10.70 4.43
N LEU A 60 -0.70 9.65 3.69
CA LEU A 60 0.20 9.75 2.54
C LEU A 60 -0.42 10.56 1.39
N ALA A 61 -1.72 10.43 1.16
CA ALA A 61 -2.42 11.23 0.16
C ALA A 61 -2.35 12.73 0.47
N GLU A 62 -2.57 13.10 1.74
CA GLU A 62 -2.42 14.50 2.19
C GLU A 62 -0.97 14.97 2.10
N GLN A 63 0.01 14.13 2.47
CA GLN A 63 1.43 14.45 2.39
C GLN A 63 1.89 14.73 0.95
N VAL A 64 1.40 13.97 -0.02
CA VAL A 64 1.81 14.08 -1.44
C VAL A 64 1.07 15.20 -2.17
N ALA A 65 -0.25 15.29 -1.98
CA ALA A 65 -1.12 16.11 -2.81
C ALA A 65 -1.91 17.19 -2.02
N GLY A 66 -1.71 17.27 -0.71
CA GLY A 66 -2.44 18.20 0.16
C GLY A 66 -3.87 17.76 0.47
N SER A 67 -4.44 16.81 -0.27
CA SER A 67 -5.77 16.25 -0.01
C SER A 67 -5.94 14.86 -0.62
N ALA A 68 -6.90 14.09 -0.10
CA ALA A 68 -7.25 12.78 -0.67
C ALA A 68 -7.79 12.92 -2.10
N ASP A 69 -8.60 13.93 -2.39
CA ASP A 69 -9.20 14.12 -3.71
C ASP A 69 -8.13 14.42 -4.78
N ALA A 70 -7.21 15.35 -4.49
CA ALA A 70 -6.10 15.63 -5.38
C ALA A 70 -5.19 14.40 -5.60
N PHE A 71 -4.99 13.59 -4.56
CA PHE A 71 -4.23 12.36 -4.68
C PHE A 71 -4.95 11.30 -5.52
N ILE A 72 -6.28 11.19 -5.41
CA ILE A 72 -7.09 10.30 -6.25
C ILE A 72 -6.96 10.68 -7.73
N ASP A 73 -6.96 11.96 -8.06
CA ASP A 73 -6.70 12.43 -9.42
C ASP A 73 -5.31 12.01 -9.91
N MET A 74 -4.29 12.14 -9.06
CA MET A 74 -2.94 11.65 -9.36
C MET A 74 -2.91 10.13 -9.56
N MET A 75 -3.62 9.35 -8.73
CA MET A 75 -3.73 7.89 -8.88
C MET A 75 -4.35 7.51 -10.22
N ASN A 76 -5.45 8.15 -10.62
CA ASN A 76 -6.14 7.88 -11.88
C ASN A 76 -5.28 8.28 -13.09
N ASN A 77 -4.56 9.37 -13.00
CA ASN A 77 -3.62 9.78 -14.07
C ASN A 77 -2.44 8.81 -14.18
N LYS A 78 -1.84 8.41 -13.06
CA LYS A 78 -0.75 7.41 -13.02
C LYS A 78 -1.21 6.05 -13.56
N ALA A 79 -2.42 5.61 -13.25
CA ALA A 79 -2.98 4.37 -13.81
C ALA A 79 -3.01 4.42 -15.34
N LYS A 80 -3.49 5.53 -15.92
CA LYS A 80 -3.51 5.73 -17.38
C LYS A 80 -2.11 5.73 -17.99
N GLU A 81 -1.15 6.43 -17.35
CA GLU A 81 0.27 6.46 -17.78
C GLU A 81 0.89 5.05 -17.83
N LEU A 82 0.51 4.19 -16.87
CA LEU A 82 0.97 2.81 -16.80
C LEU A 82 0.23 1.87 -17.76
N GLY A 83 -0.79 2.34 -18.47
CA GLY A 83 -1.59 1.57 -19.41
C GLY A 83 -2.81 0.88 -18.79
N ALA A 84 -3.16 1.22 -17.55
CA ALA A 84 -4.35 0.69 -16.85
C ALA A 84 -5.57 1.57 -17.18
N ILE A 85 -6.11 1.38 -18.38
CA ILE A 85 -7.17 2.25 -18.94
C ILE A 85 -8.59 1.91 -18.49
N ASN A 86 -8.80 0.71 -17.93
CA ASN A 86 -10.07 0.25 -17.39
C ASN A 86 -10.07 0.28 -15.85
N THR A 87 -9.33 1.21 -15.26
CA THR A 87 -9.18 1.39 -13.83
C THR A 87 -9.67 2.76 -13.41
N HIS A 88 -10.41 2.79 -12.30
CA HIS A 88 -10.80 4.02 -11.63
C HIS A 88 -10.66 3.88 -10.12
N PHE A 89 -9.86 4.74 -9.52
CA PHE A 89 -9.68 4.86 -8.08
C PHE A 89 -10.63 5.94 -7.54
N ALA A 90 -11.40 5.59 -6.50
CA ALA A 90 -12.33 6.49 -5.83
C ALA A 90 -11.89 6.86 -4.40
N ASN A 91 -10.84 6.22 -3.89
CA ASN A 91 -10.20 6.54 -2.61
C ASN A 91 -8.74 6.04 -2.59
N PRO A 92 -7.90 6.51 -1.67
CA PRO A 92 -6.49 6.12 -1.62
C PRO A 92 -6.23 4.75 -0.95
N SER A 93 -7.21 4.19 -0.22
CA SER A 93 -7.04 2.98 0.60
C SER A 93 -7.44 1.69 -0.10
N GLY A 94 -8.35 1.75 -1.07
CA GLY A 94 -8.94 0.57 -1.71
C GLY A 94 -10.15 -0.01 -0.96
N LEU A 95 -10.66 0.68 0.06
CA LEU A 95 -11.93 0.34 0.68
C LEU A 95 -13.07 0.48 -0.33
N TYR A 96 -14.14 -0.27 -0.10
CA TYR A 96 -15.25 -0.33 -1.05
C TYR A 96 -15.82 1.04 -1.42
N ASN A 97 -15.98 1.22 -2.71
CA ASN A 97 -16.74 2.30 -3.32
C ASN A 97 -17.25 1.79 -4.67
N PRO A 98 -18.52 2.00 -5.04
CA PRO A 98 -19.09 1.49 -6.30
C PRO A 98 -18.38 2.01 -7.55
N ASN A 99 -17.67 3.13 -7.43
CA ASN A 99 -16.85 3.70 -8.52
C ASN A 99 -15.38 3.30 -8.45
N HIS A 100 -14.99 2.41 -7.53
CA HIS A 100 -13.62 1.90 -7.39
C HIS A 100 -13.51 0.54 -8.09
N TYR A 101 -12.94 0.52 -9.30
CA TYR A 101 -12.85 -0.70 -10.10
C TYR A 101 -11.53 -0.79 -10.87
N THR A 102 -11.17 -2.01 -11.23
CA THR A 102 -10.01 -2.33 -12.05
C THR A 102 -10.23 -3.66 -12.78
N THR A 103 -9.27 -4.05 -13.61
CA THR A 103 -9.17 -5.40 -14.18
C THR A 103 -7.89 -6.07 -13.73
N ALA A 104 -7.80 -7.40 -13.83
CA ALA A 104 -6.56 -8.12 -13.51
C ALA A 104 -5.40 -7.68 -14.42
N TYR A 105 -5.68 -7.37 -15.68
CA TYR A 105 -4.68 -6.85 -16.62
C TYR A 105 -4.17 -5.47 -16.17
N ASP A 106 -5.08 -4.55 -15.87
CA ASP A 106 -4.71 -3.19 -15.45
C ASP A 106 -3.92 -3.21 -14.14
N MET A 107 -4.35 -4.04 -13.19
CA MET A 107 -3.62 -4.21 -11.95
C MET A 107 -2.21 -4.79 -12.18
N ALA A 108 -2.03 -5.69 -13.16
CA ALA A 108 -0.70 -6.16 -13.55
C ALA A 108 0.16 -5.05 -14.15
N MET A 109 -0.43 -4.09 -14.90
CA MET A 109 0.30 -2.92 -15.43
C MET A 109 0.75 -2.00 -14.30
N ILE A 110 -0.13 -1.71 -13.34
CA ILE A 110 0.20 -0.93 -12.14
C ILE A 110 1.29 -1.62 -11.32
N ALA A 111 1.12 -2.93 -11.08
CA ALA A 111 2.10 -3.75 -10.36
C ALA A 111 3.48 -3.74 -11.04
N ARG A 112 3.52 -3.79 -12.38
CA ARG A 112 4.76 -3.67 -13.16
C ARG A 112 5.46 -2.32 -12.91
N GLY A 113 4.69 -1.23 -12.87
CA GLY A 113 5.20 0.08 -12.52
C GLY A 113 5.81 0.12 -11.12
N CYS A 114 5.14 -0.49 -10.15
CA CYS A 114 5.64 -0.62 -8.78
C CYS A 114 6.92 -1.48 -8.72
N TYR A 115 6.93 -2.63 -9.37
CA TYR A 115 8.05 -3.59 -9.31
C TYR A 115 9.30 -3.11 -10.06
N ASN A 116 9.18 -2.11 -10.92
CA ASN A 116 10.31 -1.42 -11.53
C ASN A 116 10.95 -0.35 -10.63
N ASN A 117 10.35 -0.05 -9.48
CA ASN A 117 10.87 0.92 -8.52
C ASN A 117 11.62 0.20 -7.38
N ALA A 118 12.92 0.45 -7.26
CA ALA A 118 13.78 -0.25 -6.28
C ALA A 118 13.35 0.01 -4.82
N SER A 119 12.93 1.23 -4.48
CA SER A 119 12.47 1.56 -3.13
C SER A 119 11.17 0.82 -2.78
N PHE A 120 10.23 0.72 -3.75
CA PHE A 120 9.03 -0.09 -3.58
C PHE A 120 9.39 -1.55 -3.30
N VAL A 121 10.23 -2.15 -4.14
CA VAL A 121 10.64 -3.56 -4.00
C VAL A 121 11.32 -3.80 -2.67
N ASN A 122 12.21 -2.89 -2.22
CA ASN A 122 12.90 -3.00 -0.95
C ASN A 122 11.92 -3.07 0.24
N ILE A 123 10.90 -2.24 0.26
CA ILE A 123 9.89 -2.23 1.32
C ILE A 123 9.00 -3.48 1.22
N ASP A 124 8.46 -3.75 0.03
CA ASP A 124 7.46 -4.80 -0.21
C ASP A 124 8.04 -6.23 -0.09
N SER A 125 9.35 -6.41 -0.28
CA SER A 125 10.03 -7.71 -0.11
C SER A 125 10.35 -8.05 1.35
N THR A 126 10.06 -7.18 2.30
CA THR A 126 10.35 -7.38 3.73
C THR A 126 9.61 -8.59 4.28
N SER A 127 10.33 -9.68 4.51
CA SER A 127 9.77 -10.95 5.02
C SER A 127 9.73 -11.04 6.55
N SER A 128 10.59 -10.26 7.23
CA SER A 128 10.64 -10.15 8.69
C SER A 128 9.57 -9.16 9.21
N SER A 129 9.49 -9.03 10.52
CA SER A 129 8.75 -7.92 11.12
C SER A 129 9.48 -6.59 10.92
N TYR A 130 8.72 -5.51 10.79
CA TYR A 130 9.21 -4.15 10.83
C TYR A 130 8.68 -3.45 12.08
N THR A 131 9.52 -2.69 12.76
CA THR A 131 9.12 -1.93 13.94
C THR A 131 9.13 -0.43 13.63
N ILE A 132 7.94 0.17 13.66
CA ILE A 132 7.80 1.63 13.71
C ILE A 132 8.18 2.04 15.14
N PRO A 133 9.20 2.87 15.35
CA PRO A 133 9.60 3.32 16.68
C PRO A 133 8.47 4.03 17.43
N ALA A 134 8.67 4.26 18.73
CA ALA A 134 7.77 5.12 19.49
C ALA A 134 7.73 6.52 18.86
N THR A 135 6.53 7.07 18.76
CA THR A 135 6.26 8.38 18.17
C THR A 135 6.09 9.43 19.27
N ASN A 136 5.79 10.67 18.88
CA ASN A 136 5.41 11.72 19.81
C ASN A 136 4.11 11.42 20.60
N MET A 137 3.31 10.42 20.19
CA MET A 137 1.97 10.16 20.75
C MET A 137 1.69 8.69 21.08
N SER A 138 2.55 7.77 20.67
CA SER A 138 2.27 6.33 20.79
C SER A 138 3.55 5.52 21.03
N ALA A 139 3.42 4.38 21.71
CA ALA A 139 4.49 3.40 21.84
C ALA A 139 4.83 2.78 20.46
N GLN A 140 5.99 2.12 20.38
CA GLN A 140 6.40 1.42 19.17
C GLN A 140 5.34 0.39 18.70
N ARG A 141 5.27 0.19 17.39
CA ARG A 141 4.38 -0.80 16.75
C ARG A 141 5.20 -1.76 15.93
N THR A 142 5.08 -3.06 16.19
CA THR A 142 5.72 -4.09 15.37
C THR A 142 4.69 -4.71 14.43
N ILE A 143 4.93 -4.62 13.14
CA ILE A 143 4.07 -5.09 12.07
C ILE A 143 4.74 -6.22 11.28
N LYS A 144 3.91 -7.05 10.65
CA LYS A 144 4.37 -8.14 9.79
C LYS A 144 3.67 -8.08 8.45
N HIS A 145 4.38 -8.45 7.42
CA HIS A 145 3.80 -8.53 6.08
C HIS A 145 2.64 -9.53 6.05
N ARG A 146 1.52 -9.14 5.43
CA ARG A 146 0.34 -10.02 5.31
C ARG A 146 0.46 -11.02 4.16
N HIS A 147 1.40 -10.83 3.24
CA HIS A 147 1.62 -11.73 2.11
C HIS A 147 2.20 -13.07 2.59
N LYS A 148 1.48 -14.16 2.33
CA LYS A 148 1.79 -15.48 2.91
C LYS A 148 2.83 -16.29 2.12
N MET A 149 3.27 -15.82 0.94
CA MET A 149 4.26 -16.52 0.11
C MET A 149 5.71 -16.08 0.40
N LEU A 150 5.92 -15.08 1.27
CA LEU A 150 7.26 -14.63 1.65
C LEU A 150 7.95 -15.61 2.60
N LYS A 151 9.29 -15.51 2.71
CA LYS A 151 10.11 -16.38 3.55
C LYS A 151 9.59 -16.41 5.00
N GLY A 152 9.47 -17.63 5.53
CA GLY A 152 8.97 -17.83 6.90
C GLY A 152 7.45 -17.71 7.06
N ARG A 153 6.70 -17.67 5.95
CA ARG A 153 5.23 -17.62 5.94
C ARG A 153 4.63 -18.95 5.47
N GLU A 154 3.32 -19.11 5.63
CA GLU A 154 2.57 -20.36 5.46
C GLU A 154 2.70 -21.00 4.07
N PHE A 155 2.70 -20.18 3.01
CA PHE A 155 2.76 -20.63 1.63
C PHE A 155 4.07 -20.21 0.95
N TYR A 156 5.16 -20.29 1.68
CA TYR A 156 6.47 -19.85 1.21
C TYR A 156 6.81 -20.38 -0.19
N TYR A 157 7.16 -19.45 -1.07
CA TYR A 157 7.71 -19.74 -2.39
C TYR A 157 9.03 -18.99 -2.58
N GLU A 158 10.11 -19.73 -2.81
CA GLU A 158 11.48 -19.18 -2.78
C GLU A 158 11.73 -18.01 -3.76
N TYR A 159 10.99 -17.99 -4.88
CA TYR A 159 11.11 -16.92 -5.89
C TYR A 159 10.17 -15.74 -5.66
N CYS A 160 9.32 -15.80 -4.64
CA CYS A 160 8.44 -14.69 -4.30
C CYS A 160 9.24 -13.49 -3.80
N LYS A 161 9.00 -12.32 -4.38
CA LYS A 161 9.67 -11.05 -4.07
C LYS A 161 8.79 -10.05 -3.33
N GLY A 162 7.54 -10.35 -3.12
CA GLY A 162 6.59 -9.48 -2.47
C GLY A 162 5.21 -9.57 -3.09
N GLY A 163 4.37 -8.61 -2.74
CA GLY A 163 3.01 -8.48 -3.27
C GLY A 163 2.04 -7.92 -2.24
N LYS A 164 0.82 -7.73 -2.67
CA LYS A 164 -0.23 -7.14 -1.84
C LYS A 164 -1.47 -8.00 -1.82
N THR A 165 -1.97 -8.30 -0.63
CA THR A 165 -3.28 -8.91 -0.40
C THR A 165 -4.35 -7.84 -0.26
N GLY A 166 -5.58 -8.14 -0.66
CA GLY A 166 -6.75 -7.30 -0.42
C GLY A 166 -7.95 -8.13 -0.01
N PHE A 167 -8.85 -7.50 0.74
CA PHE A 167 -10.13 -8.08 1.12
C PHE A 167 -11.12 -6.96 1.43
N THR A 168 -12.30 -7.05 0.86
CA THR A 168 -13.55 -6.43 1.33
C THR A 168 -14.68 -7.45 1.12
N ASP A 169 -15.82 -7.24 1.72
CA ASP A 169 -16.96 -8.18 1.54
C ASP A 169 -17.41 -8.23 0.08
N GLU A 170 -17.27 -7.14 -0.67
CA GLU A 170 -17.66 -7.06 -2.08
C GLU A 170 -16.60 -7.59 -3.04
N SER A 171 -15.33 -7.31 -2.80
CA SER A 171 -14.23 -7.76 -3.67
C SER A 171 -13.74 -9.16 -3.35
N LEU A 172 -14.11 -9.68 -2.17
CA LEU A 172 -13.58 -10.92 -1.62
C LEU A 172 -12.04 -10.89 -1.52
N MET A 173 -11.38 -12.04 -1.64
CA MET A 173 -9.93 -12.11 -1.57
C MET A 173 -9.28 -11.72 -2.89
N THR A 174 -8.37 -10.77 -2.85
CA THR A 174 -7.55 -10.37 -4.00
C THR A 174 -6.08 -10.50 -3.68
N LEU A 175 -5.26 -10.81 -4.68
CA LEU A 175 -3.82 -10.96 -4.55
C LEU A 175 -3.10 -10.43 -5.78
N VAL A 176 -2.09 -9.61 -5.53
CA VAL A 176 -1.02 -9.34 -6.49
C VAL A 176 0.26 -9.91 -5.90
N THR A 177 1.02 -10.68 -6.66
CA THR A 177 2.30 -11.22 -6.21
C THR A 177 3.37 -11.09 -7.28
N PHE A 178 4.61 -10.88 -6.83
CA PHE A 178 5.79 -10.76 -7.67
C PHE A 178 6.70 -11.96 -7.47
N ALA A 179 7.24 -12.48 -8.55
CA ALA A 179 8.24 -13.53 -8.50
C ALA A 179 9.39 -13.24 -9.47
N GLU A 180 10.60 -13.68 -9.13
CA GLU A 180 11.77 -13.57 -10.00
C GLU A 180 12.61 -14.83 -9.91
N LYS A 181 12.89 -15.43 -11.06
CA LYS A 181 13.77 -16.60 -11.21
C LYS A 181 14.57 -16.48 -12.50
N ASP A 182 15.88 -16.69 -12.40
CA ASP A 182 16.81 -16.71 -13.55
C ASP A 182 16.67 -15.47 -14.47
N GLY A 183 16.46 -14.29 -13.87
CA GLY A 183 16.25 -13.04 -14.57
C GLY A 183 14.82 -12.83 -15.15
N MET A 184 13.97 -13.85 -15.08
CA MET A 184 12.58 -13.74 -15.48
C MET A 184 11.75 -13.14 -14.32
N ARG A 185 11.04 -12.06 -14.59
CA ARG A 185 10.10 -11.40 -13.66
C ARG A 185 8.67 -11.72 -14.04
N LEU A 186 7.90 -12.18 -13.07
CA LEU A 186 6.50 -12.52 -13.23
C LEU A 186 5.64 -11.73 -12.25
N ILE A 187 4.46 -11.36 -12.71
CA ILE A 187 3.41 -10.75 -11.89
C ILE A 187 2.17 -11.63 -12.03
N CYS A 188 1.63 -12.07 -10.91
CA CYS A 188 0.38 -12.79 -10.85
C CYS A 188 -0.68 -11.93 -10.15
N VAL A 189 -1.83 -11.76 -10.78
CA VAL A 189 -2.98 -11.05 -10.23
C VAL A 189 -4.15 -12.02 -10.16
N VAL A 190 -4.72 -12.17 -8.99
CA VAL A 190 -5.86 -13.05 -8.74
C VAL A 190 -6.97 -12.23 -8.10
N PHE A 191 -8.13 -12.24 -8.73
CA PHE A 191 -9.40 -11.73 -8.21
C PHE A 191 -10.37 -12.90 -8.09
N ARG A 192 -11.16 -12.87 -7.03
CA ARG A 192 -12.18 -13.88 -6.81
C ARG A 192 -13.54 -13.36 -7.24
#